data_cfbfcef3d9af53e01ccf6d59b62d2b2c
#
_entry.id   cfbfcef3d9af53e01ccf6d59b62d2b2c
#
_cell.length_a   1.000
_cell.length_b   1.000
_cell.length_c   1.000
_cell.angle_alpha   90.00
_cell.angle_beta   90.00
_cell.angle_gamma   90.00
#
_symmetry.space_group_name_H-M   'P 1'
#
loop_
_entity.id
_entity.type
_entity.pdbx_description
1 polymer ?
#
loop_
_entity_poly.entity_id
_entity_poly.type
_entity_poly.pdbx_seq_one_letter_code
_entity_poly.pdbx_strand_id
1 'polypeptide(L)'
;MVRTRKKNGIMVCEIIGGFFSFTSILVVDCESSSCTPSSPRTYLVAYSTDFDRDQFQSILNTSVGLRSDKYVYLANVRFDLQHPEDVEIHSDWDSWDSSVNAHMPNPSQGFSDSRDGSDILSIIDKFLDNPNATVCGAVIHVLLHRYPNEINIDDLVTKIRRNHVVVSVVIPTNDSASGGLYPETMYNLATRTNGLGFFSPDYQKYYLGVLGLMYNDYDPYQVYAVNVNVSGIGSMTLPDLSLPLQTYYNFFVTLQDDGVLSTFQSINLTVTSPYQTYQFPVTRGINFTNSDCNYVRDQNYMYPDNCAVTFAYNYSNSDVQTLQIRISSISATDYWTPYAN
;
A
#
# COMPACT_ATOMS: atom_id res chain seq x y z
N MET A 1 32.09 -0.25 23.99
CA MET A 1 31.03 -0.28 25.02
C MET A 1 30.05 0.79 24.68
N VAL A 2 28.77 0.46 24.51
CA VAL A 2 27.73 1.45 24.21
C VAL A 2 27.07 1.86 25.52
N ARG A 3 26.98 3.16 25.79
CA ARG A 3 26.32 3.70 26.98
C ARG A 3 25.20 4.64 26.56
N THR A 4 23.99 4.37 27.04
CA THR A 4 22.82 5.22 26.77
C THR A 4 22.66 6.27 27.87
N ARG A 5 22.41 7.53 27.50
CA ARG A 5 22.15 8.63 28.44
C ARG A 5 21.05 9.54 27.91
N LYS A 6 20.09 9.88 28.76
CA LYS A 6 19.02 10.81 28.43
C LYS A 6 19.49 12.25 28.72
N LYS A 7 19.48 13.15 27.71
CA LYS A 7 19.82 14.57 27.86
C LYS A 7 18.75 15.39 27.12
N ASN A 8 18.07 16.24 27.83
CA ASN A 8 17.00 17.12 27.30
C ASN A 8 15.89 16.40 26.51
N GLY A 9 15.47 15.22 26.98
CA GLY A 9 14.41 14.45 26.31
C GLY A 9 14.89 13.55 25.16
N ILE A 10 16.13 13.69 24.70
CA ILE A 10 16.73 12.92 23.60
C ILE A 10 17.59 11.81 24.21
N MET A 11 17.44 10.58 23.73
CA MET A 11 18.35 9.47 24.05
C MET A 11 19.59 9.56 23.18
N VAL A 12 20.77 9.66 23.81
CA VAL A 12 22.07 9.69 23.14
C VAL A 12 22.80 8.39 23.43
N CYS A 13 23.20 7.68 22.40
CA CYS A 13 24.06 6.50 22.53
C CYS A 13 25.52 6.92 22.31
N GLU A 14 26.38 6.77 23.34
CA GLU A 14 27.80 7.03 23.27
C GLU A 14 28.56 5.72 23.03
N ILE A 15 29.36 5.65 21.95
CA ILE A 15 30.30 4.55 21.73
C ILE A 15 31.65 4.96 22.34
N ILE A 16 32.05 4.31 23.42
CA ILE A 16 33.36 4.49 24.04
C ILE A 16 34.33 3.50 23.40
N GLY A 17 35.04 3.94 22.37
CA GLY A 17 36.19 3.22 21.81
C GLY A 17 37.47 3.74 22.43
N GLY A 18 38.29 2.86 22.96
CA GLY A 18 39.61 3.22 23.49
C GLY A 18 40.62 3.56 22.38
N PHE A 19 41.42 4.59 22.65
CA PHE A 19 42.58 5.08 21.87
C PHE A 19 42.27 5.81 20.56
N PHE A 20 42.37 7.05 20.65
CA PHE A 20 42.56 8.23 19.82
C PHE A 20 41.47 9.28 20.00
N SER A 21 41.89 10.44 20.49
CA SER A 21 41.09 11.62 20.75
C SER A 21 40.60 12.27 19.45
N PHE A 22 39.47 11.81 18.93
CA PHE A 22 38.60 12.59 18.06
C PHE A 22 37.17 12.35 18.53
N THR A 23 36.58 13.33 19.20
CA THR A 23 35.19 13.36 19.57
C THR A 23 34.35 13.71 18.33
N SER A 24 34.13 12.78 17.44
CA SER A 24 33.03 12.84 16.50
C SER A 24 31.79 12.33 17.25
N ILE A 25 30.90 13.24 17.61
CA ILE A 25 29.55 12.88 18.05
C ILE A 25 28.82 12.40 16.78
N LEU A 26 28.87 11.10 16.52
CA LEU A 26 27.88 10.44 15.66
C LEU A 26 26.57 10.50 16.46
N VAL A 27 25.70 11.43 16.11
CA VAL A 27 24.28 11.35 16.48
C VAL A 27 23.74 10.18 15.69
N VAL A 28 23.92 8.97 16.21
CA VAL A 28 23.12 7.83 15.80
C VAL A 28 21.78 8.10 16.45
N ASP A 29 20.78 8.44 15.65
CA ASP A 29 19.39 8.34 16.09
C ASP A 29 19.24 6.92 16.64
N CYS A 30 19.18 6.83 17.96
CA CYS A 30 18.86 5.58 18.62
C CYS A 30 17.36 5.42 18.41
N GLU A 31 17.00 4.76 17.31
CA GLU A 31 15.60 4.45 17.00
C GLU A 31 14.95 3.94 18.28
N SER A 32 13.88 4.61 18.66
CA SER A 32 13.07 4.19 19.79
C SER A 32 12.71 2.73 19.59
N SER A 33 13.19 1.91 20.49
CA SER A 33 12.96 0.48 20.60
C SER A 33 11.61 0.04 20.00
N SER A 34 11.70 -0.91 19.10
CA SER A 34 10.72 -1.98 18.94
C SER A 34 9.71 -1.93 17.82
N CYS A 35 9.98 -1.30 16.68
CA CYS A 35 9.20 -1.60 15.48
C CYS A 35 9.69 -2.94 14.90
N THR A 36 9.01 -4.01 15.22
CA THR A 36 9.33 -5.38 14.77
C THR A 36 8.18 -5.96 13.95
N PRO A 37 8.40 -6.96 13.11
CA PRO A 37 7.34 -7.62 12.35
C PRO A 37 6.21 -8.21 13.23
N SER A 38 6.49 -8.50 14.50
CA SER A 38 5.52 -8.97 15.49
C SER A 38 4.81 -7.87 16.27
N SER A 39 5.16 -6.59 16.03
CA SER A 39 4.48 -5.46 16.68
C SER A 39 3.00 -5.42 16.30
N PRO A 40 2.12 -4.98 17.22
CA PRO A 40 0.72 -4.72 16.90
C PRO A 40 0.60 -3.74 15.73
N ARG A 41 -0.29 -4.02 14.78
CA ARG A 41 -0.47 -3.21 13.57
C ARG A 41 -1.79 -2.47 13.59
N THR A 42 -1.80 -1.28 13.02
CA THR A 42 -3.01 -0.50 12.77
C THR A 42 -3.42 -0.65 11.31
N TYR A 43 -4.72 -0.82 11.05
CA TYR A 43 -5.31 -0.71 9.73
C TYR A 43 -6.07 0.61 9.63
N LEU A 44 -5.57 1.55 8.83
CA LEU A 44 -6.20 2.84 8.59
C LEU A 44 -6.93 2.83 7.24
N VAL A 45 -8.22 3.12 7.25
CA VAL A 45 -9.01 3.43 6.05
C VAL A 45 -9.21 4.94 5.98
N ALA A 46 -8.58 5.58 5.00
CA ALA A 46 -8.76 6.98 4.68
C ALA A 46 -9.62 7.13 3.42
N TYR A 47 -10.66 7.95 3.46
CA TYR A 47 -11.59 8.10 2.34
C TYR A 47 -11.98 9.56 2.09
N SER A 48 -12.07 9.92 0.81
CA SER A 48 -12.46 11.28 0.40
C SER A 48 -13.93 11.57 0.73
N THR A 49 -14.22 12.78 1.18
CA THR A 49 -15.59 13.25 1.39
C THR A 49 -16.36 13.47 0.07
N ASP A 50 -15.65 13.47 -1.06
CA ASP A 50 -16.24 13.70 -2.38
C ASP A 50 -17.00 12.48 -2.93
N PHE A 51 -16.94 11.32 -2.25
CA PHE A 51 -17.77 10.17 -2.61
C PHE A 51 -19.26 10.46 -2.45
N ASP A 52 -20.07 9.89 -3.34
CA ASP A 52 -21.50 9.75 -3.10
C ASP A 52 -21.74 8.78 -1.93
N ARG A 53 -22.72 9.14 -1.08
CA ARG A 53 -23.01 8.38 0.14
C ARG A 53 -23.42 6.94 -0.12
N ASP A 54 -24.31 6.74 -1.11
CA ASP A 54 -24.88 5.40 -1.40
C ASP A 54 -23.79 4.51 -2.01
N GLN A 55 -22.93 5.08 -2.83
CA GLN A 55 -21.77 4.40 -3.38
C GLN A 55 -20.79 3.97 -2.29
N PHE A 56 -20.44 4.88 -1.37
CA PHE A 56 -19.55 4.55 -0.27
C PHE A 56 -20.17 3.49 0.65
N GLN A 57 -21.47 3.55 0.92
CA GLN A 57 -22.20 2.50 1.65
C GLN A 57 -22.10 1.14 0.95
N SER A 58 -22.19 1.11 -0.37
CA SER A 58 -22.01 -0.13 -1.15
C SER A 58 -20.60 -0.70 -1.01
N ILE A 59 -19.57 0.17 -0.99
CA ILE A 59 -18.18 -0.21 -0.73
C ILE A 59 -18.05 -0.84 0.67
N LEU A 60 -18.60 -0.18 1.70
CA LEU A 60 -18.56 -0.69 3.07
C LEU A 60 -19.24 -2.06 3.20
N ASN A 61 -20.44 -2.21 2.64
CA ASN A 61 -21.19 -3.47 2.69
C ASN A 61 -20.40 -4.62 2.03
N THR A 62 -19.71 -4.34 0.94
CA THR A 62 -18.88 -5.32 0.23
C THR A 62 -17.64 -5.70 1.04
N SER A 63 -17.10 -4.77 1.84
CA SER A 63 -15.89 -4.95 2.61
C SER A 63 -16.04 -5.83 3.86
N VAL A 64 -17.26 -6.00 4.39
CA VAL A 64 -17.52 -6.74 5.65
C VAL A 64 -16.94 -8.14 5.66
N GLY A 65 -16.99 -8.86 4.53
CA GLY A 65 -16.45 -10.22 4.40
C GLY A 65 -14.94 -10.33 4.33
N LEU A 66 -14.23 -9.19 4.26
CA LEU A 66 -12.78 -9.12 4.11
C LEU A 66 -12.08 -8.46 5.31
N ARG A 67 -12.74 -8.41 6.46
CA ARG A 67 -12.18 -7.89 7.70
C ARG A 67 -11.16 -8.86 8.26
N SER A 68 -9.95 -8.38 8.50
CA SER A 68 -8.86 -9.17 9.06
C SER A 68 -8.81 -9.02 10.57
N ASP A 69 -8.58 -10.11 11.28
CA ASP A 69 -8.30 -10.16 12.72
C ASP A 69 -6.82 -9.96 13.06
N LYS A 70 -5.99 -9.74 12.04
CA LYS A 70 -4.54 -9.56 12.18
C LYS A 70 -4.14 -8.13 12.59
N TYR A 71 -5.09 -7.21 12.56
CA TYR A 71 -4.91 -5.84 13.03
C TYR A 71 -5.44 -5.67 14.45
N VAL A 72 -4.58 -5.18 15.33
CA VAL A 72 -4.95 -4.92 16.75
C VAL A 72 -5.72 -3.62 16.89
N TYR A 73 -5.40 -2.64 16.03
CA TYR A 73 -6.07 -1.35 16.00
C TYR A 73 -6.64 -1.09 14.61
N LEU A 74 -7.79 -0.47 14.60
CA LEU A 74 -8.47 -0.01 13.40
C LEU A 74 -8.54 1.51 13.46
N ALA A 75 -8.42 2.17 12.32
CA ALA A 75 -8.53 3.62 12.26
C ALA A 75 -9.31 4.03 11.02
N ASN A 76 -9.97 5.18 11.09
CA ASN A 76 -10.59 5.80 9.94
C ASN A 76 -10.41 7.32 9.98
N VAL A 77 -10.45 7.92 8.81
CA VAL A 77 -10.45 9.36 8.64
C VAL A 77 -11.11 9.73 7.32
N ARG A 78 -11.95 10.74 7.35
CA ARG A 78 -12.48 11.39 6.16
C ARG A 78 -11.60 12.60 5.83
N PHE A 79 -11.22 12.75 4.55
CA PHE A 79 -10.37 13.82 4.07
C PHE A 79 -11.01 14.61 2.91
N ASP A 80 -10.31 15.60 2.35
CA ASP A 80 -10.80 16.58 1.35
C ASP A 80 -11.90 17.49 1.92
N LEU A 81 -11.83 17.82 3.20
CA LEU A 81 -12.83 18.59 3.94
C LEU A 81 -12.42 20.06 4.09
N GLN A 82 -13.40 20.98 3.96
CA GLN A 82 -13.20 22.40 4.32
C GLN A 82 -12.82 22.57 5.80
N HIS A 83 -13.27 21.67 6.67
CA HIS A 83 -12.92 21.61 8.08
C HIS A 83 -12.33 20.23 8.36
N PRO A 84 -10.99 20.11 8.46
CA PRO A 84 -10.33 18.82 8.64
C PRO A 84 -10.78 18.08 9.89
N GLU A 85 -10.88 16.75 9.79
CA GLU A 85 -11.15 15.83 10.88
C GLU A 85 -9.85 15.17 11.35
N ASP A 86 -9.85 14.71 12.62
CA ASP A 86 -8.75 13.93 13.18
C ASP A 86 -8.94 12.44 12.86
N VAL A 87 -7.83 11.70 12.84
CA VAL A 87 -7.86 10.24 12.70
C VAL A 87 -8.46 9.64 13.98
N GLU A 88 -9.53 8.87 13.84
CA GLU A 88 -10.14 8.11 14.91
C GLU A 88 -9.55 6.71 15.00
N ILE A 89 -9.27 6.23 16.23
CA ILE A 89 -8.63 4.93 16.48
C ILE A 89 -9.57 4.06 17.31
N HIS A 90 -9.72 2.80 16.91
CA HIS A 90 -10.67 1.85 17.47
C HIS A 90 -9.97 0.52 17.81
N SER A 91 -10.51 -0.19 18.80
CA SER A 91 -10.04 -1.51 19.22
C SER A 91 -10.81 -2.68 18.57
N ASP A 92 -11.91 -2.38 17.89
CA ASP A 92 -12.80 -3.40 17.30
C ASP A 92 -13.58 -2.83 16.10
N TRP A 93 -14.12 -3.75 15.28
CA TRP A 93 -14.87 -3.40 14.08
C TRP A 93 -16.22 -2.72 14.37
N ASP A 94 -16.87 -2.98 15.50
CA ASP A 94 -18.17 -2.38 15.83
C ASP A 94 -18.03 -0.88 16.13
N SER A 95 -16.99 -0.51 16.88
CA SER A 95 -16.66 0.90 17.13
C SER A 95 -16.18 1.61 15.87
N TRP A 96 -15.40 0.93 15.02
CA TRP A 96 -14.99 1.43 13.71
C TRP A 96 -16.19 1.68 12.79
N ASP A 97 -17.12 0.72 12.66
CA ASP A 97 -18.35 0.87 11.90
C ASP A 97 -19.20 2.05 12.38
N SER A 98 -19.31 2.20 13.71
CA SER A 98 -20.06 3.29 14.31
C SER A 98 -19.47 4.64 13.94
N SER A 99 -18.14 4.77 13.98
CA SER A 99 -17.42 5.97 13.58
C SER A 99 -17.59 6.26 12.09
N VAL A 100 -17.34 5.30 11.21
CA VAL A 100 -17.49 5.49 9.75
C VAL A 100 -18.92 5.87 9.39
N ASN A 101 -19.94 5.26 10.02
CA ASN A 101 -21.33 5.62 9.80
C ASN A 101 -21.68 7.04 10.28
N ALA A 102 -21.02 7.53 11.33
CA ALA A 102 -21.17 8.91 11.79
C ALA A 102 -20.50 9.92 10.84
N HIS A 103 -19.41 9.52 10.18
CA HIS A 103 -18.59 10.34 9.27
C HIS A 103 -18.72 9.93 7.80
N MET A 104 -19.92 9.56 7.37
CA MET A 104 -20.17 9.22 5.94
C MET A 104 -19.78 10.38 5.02
N PRO A 105 -19.27 10.08 3.81
CA PRO A 105 -18.95 11.10 2.82
C PRO A 105 -20.12 12.06 2.58
N ASN A 106 -19.76 13.32 2.39
CA ASN A 106 -20.70 14.39 2.08
C ASN A 106 -20.00 15.44 1.20
N PRO A 107 -20.19 15.40 -0.14
CA PRO A 107 -19.52 16.33 -1.06
C PRO A 107 -19.78 17.81 -0.76
N SER A 108 -20.88 18.16 -0.08
CA SER A 108 -21.17 19.56 0.30
C SER A 108 -20.21 20.10 1.39
N GLN A 109 -19.50 19.23 2.07
CA GLN A 109 -18.47 19.58 3.06
C GLN A 109 -17.05 19.57 2.47
N GLY A 110 -16.91 19.09 1.23
CA GLY A 110 -15.65 19.01 0.51
C GLY A 110 -15.15 20.36 -0.03
N PHE A 111 -13.96 20.34 -0.62
CA PHE A 111 -13.41 21.52 -1.30
C PHE A 111 -14.29 21.92 -2.46
N SER A 112 -14.65 23.21 -2.53
CA SER A 112 -15.57 23.72 -3.55
C SER A 112 -14.91 23.97 -4.90
N ASP A 113 -13.59 24.17 -4.94
CA ASP A 113 -12.82 24.41 -6.17
C ASP A 113 -12.21 23.09 -6.67
N SER A 114 -12.47 22.73 -7.92
CA SER A 114 -11.88 21.55 -8.56
C SER A 114 -10.35 21.68 -8.76
N ARG A 115 -9.79 22.86 -8.62
CA ARG A 115 -8.33 23.09 -8.65
C ARG A 115 -7.65 22.78 -7.32
N ASP A 116 -8.41 22.72 -6.22
CA ASP A 116 -7.86 22.31 -4.94
C ASP A 116 -7.49 20.83 -5.01
N GLY A 117 -6.23 20.51 -4.66
CA GLY A 117 -5.77 19.14 -4.56
C GLY A 117 -6.24 18.45 -3.28
N SER A 118 -6.21 17.14 -3.29
CA SER A 118 -6.48 16.33 -2.09
C SER A 118 -5.46 16.61 -0.98
N ASP A 119 -5.91 16.67 0.26
CA ASP A 119 -5.06 16.82 1.45
C ASP A 119 -4.59 15.48 2.04
N ILE A 120 -4.82 14.37 1.34
CA ILE A 120 -4.47 13.01 1.79
C ILE A 120 -3.01 12.85 2.22
N LEU A 121 -2.07 13.50 1.54
CA LEU A 121 -0.65 13.42 1.92
C LEU A 121 -0.41 14.01 3.31
N SER A 122 -1.08 15.13 3.63
CA SER A 122 -1.05 15.74 4.96
C SER A 122 -1.73 14.86 6.02
N ILE A 123 -2.81 14.18 5.66
CA ILE A 123 -3.52 13.24 6.55
C ILE A 123 -2.62 12.05 6.89
N ILE A 124 -1.94 11.46 5.91
CA ILE A 124 -0.98 10.38 6.16
C ILE A 124 0.17 10.86 7.06
N ASP A 125 0.70 12.04 6.80
CA ASP A 125 1.78 12.62 7.61
C ASP A 125 1.35 12.83 9.07
N LYS A 126 0.15 13.37 9.31
CA LYS A 126 -0.44 13.53 10.64
C LYS A 126 -0.68 12.19 11.34
N PHE A 127 -1.13 11.16 10.62
CA PHE A 127 -1.28 9.82 11.18
C PHE A 127 0.07 9.27 11.68
N LEU A 128 1.14 9.44 10.91
CA LEU A 128 2.49 8.98 11.28
C LEU A 128 3.05 9.71 12.51
N ASP A 129 2.60 10.91 12.79
CA ASP A 129 2.99 11.70 13.98
C ASP A 129 2.00 11.54 15.15
N ASN A 130 0.92 10.79 14.99
CA ASN A 130 -0.09 10.65 16.03
C ASN A 130 0.44 9.81 17.20
N PRO A 131 0.60 10.40 18.40
CA PRO A 131 1.16 9.70 19.57
C PRO A 131 0.23 8.59 20.11
N ASN A 132 -1.03 8.59 19.71
CA ASN A 132 -2.02 7.60 20.11
C ASN A 132 -2.13 6.44 19.11
N ALA A 133 -1.48 6.54 17.94
CA ALA A 133 -1.49 5.50 16.92
C ALA A 133 -0.29 4.57 17.06
N THR A 134 -0.51 3.27 16.86
CA THR A 134 0.57 2.30 16.65
C THR A 134 0.91 2.29 15.16
N VAL A 135 1.87 3.13 14.75
CA VAL A 135 2.23 3.30 13.34
C VAL A 135 3.17 2.24 12.80
N CYS A 136 3.88 1.52 13.67
CA CYS A 136 4.80 0.47 13.27
C CYS A 136 4.10 -0.62 12.44
N GLY A 137 4.52 -0.80 11.19
CA GLY A 137 3.95 -1.79 10.29
C GLY A 137 2.48 -1.56 9.93
N ALA A 138 1.95 -0.35 10.14
CA ALA A 138 0.58 -0.02 9.80
C ALA A 138 0.32 -0.21 8.29
N VAL A 139 -0.91 -0.54 7.96
CA VAL A 139 -1.41 -0.58 6.59
C VAL A 139 -2.40 0.56 6.41
N ILE A 140 -2.14 1.40 5.43
CA ILE A 140 -2.99 2.54 5.08
C ILE A 140 -3.69 2.24 3.77
N HIS A 141 -5.01 2.17 3.81
CA HIS A 141 -5.88 1.97 2.67
C HIS A 141 -6.55 3.30 2.31
N VAL A 142 -6.22 3.84 1.15
CA VAL A 142 -6.74 5.14 0.69
C VAL A 142 -7.78 4.94 -0.39
N LEU A 143 -8.96 5.51 -0.18
CA LEU A 143 -10.02 5.63 -1.17
C LEU A 143 -10.04 7.06 -1.70
N LEU A 144 -9.39 7.27 -2.83
CA LEU A 144 -9.18 8.58 -3.42
C LEU A 144 -10.35 8.95 -4.35
N HIS A 145 -10.79 10.20 -4.29
CA HIS A 145 -11.76 10.75 -5.26
C HIS A 145 -11.23 12.04 -5.92
N ARG A 146 -10.22 12.68 -5.32
CA ARG A 146 -9.55 13.90 -5.77
C ARG A 146 -8.04 13.69 -5.77
N TYR A 147 -7.34 14.15 -6.81
CA TYR A 147 -5.88 14.00 -6.90
C TYR A 147 -5.14 15.00 -6.02
N PRO A 148 -3.98 14.67 -5.46
CA PRO A 148 -3.07 15.64 -4.88
C PRO A 148 -2.57 16.65 -5.94
N ASN A 149 -2.16 17.84 -5.48
CA ASN A 149 -1.46 18.83 -6.31
C ASN A 149 0.06 18.76 -6.09
N GLU A 150 0.53 17.97 -5.15
CA GLU A 150 1.94 17.75 -4.86
C GLU A 150 2.49 16.61 -5.72
N ILE A 151 3.73 16.80 -6.22
CA ILE A 151 4.49 15.76 -6.94
C ILE A 151 5.59 15.20 -6.05
N ASN A 152 6.21 16.07 -5.24
CA ASN A 152 7.31 15.66 -4.37
C ASN A 152 6.77 15.03 -3.09
N ILE A 153 7.05 13.73 -2.91
CA ILE A 153 6.64 12.92 -1.76
C ILE A 153 7.83 12.30 -1.02
N ASP A 154 9.07 12.74 -1.27
CA ASP A 154 10.30 12.08 -0.78
C ASP A 154 10.37 12.04 0.74
N ASP A 155 10.06 13.14 1.41
CA ASP A 155 10.07 13.21 2.88
C ASP A 155 9.01 12.30 3.49
N LEU A 156 7.80 12.31 2.92
CA LEU A 156 6.70 11.46 3.37
C LEU A 156 7.04 9.97 3.16
N VAL A 157 7.57 9.59 1.99
CA VAL A 157 8.03 8.22 1.72
C VAL A 157 9.10 7.79 2.72
N THR A 158 10.06 8.67 3.03
CA THR A 158 11.10 8.38 4.02
C THR A 158 10.50 8.09 5.40
N LYS A 159 9.53 8.89 5.83
CA LYS A 159 8.83 8.74 7.10
C LYS A 159 8.00 7.45 7.16
N ILE A 160 7.28 7.13 6.06
CA ILE A 160 6.52 5.88 5.90
C ILE A 160 7.44 4.67 6.00
N ARG A 161 8.56 4.66 5.26
CA ARG A 161 9.53 3.56 5.25
C ARG A 161 10.19 3.35 6.61
N ARG A 162 10.50 4.42 7.34
CA ARG A 162 11.06 4.36 8.71
C ARG A 162 10.16 3.58 9.67
N ASN A 163 8.85 3.65 9.48
CA ASN A 163 7.85 2.98 10.31
C ASN A 163 7.36 1.65 9.72
N HIS A 164 7.95 1.17 8.64
CA HIS A 164 7.54 -0.03 7.90
C HIS A 164 6.06 -0.03 7.48
N VAL A 165 5.51 1.14 7.22
CA VAL A 165 4.12 1.33 6.81
C VAL A 165 3.97 1.00 5.33
N VAL A 166 2.84 0.39 4.99
CA VAL A 166 2.43 0.09 3.60
C VAL A 166 1.24 0.99 3.25
N VAL A 167 1.32 1.68 2.10
CA VAL A 167 0.22 2.53 1.62
C VAL A 167 -0.32 1.98 0.32
N SER A 168 -1.57 1.55 0.34
CA SER A 168 -2.30 1.07 -0.84
C SER A 168 -3.43 2.04 -1.18
N VAL A 169 -3.72 2.24 -2.46
CA VAL A 169 -4.67 3.26 -2.90
C VAL A 169 -5.55 2.81 -4.06
N VAL A 170 -6.83 3.15 -4.02
CA VAL A 170 -7.72 3.14 -5.19
C VAL A 170 -7.81 4.56 -5.73
N ILE A 171 -7.47 4.73 -7.00
CA ILE A 171 -7.33 6.00 -7.70
C ILE A 171 -8.43 6.08 -8.77
N PRO A 172 -9.26 7.12 -8.81
CA PRO A 172 -10.21 7.31 -9.92
C PRO A 172 -9.43 7.67 -11.18
N THR A 173 -9.94 7.31 -12.35
CA THR A 173 -9.40 7.87 -13.60
C THR A 173 -9.90 9.29 -13.82
N ASN A 174 -9.28 10.03 -14.76
CA ASN A 174 -9.52 11.46 -14.99
C ASN A 174 -10.99 11.85 -15.13
N ASP A 175 -11.81 10.99 -15.76
CA ASP A 175 -13.24 11.25 -15.98
C ASP A 175 -14.09 11.09 -14.72
N SER A 176 -13.53 10.51 -13.66
CA SER A 176 -14.24 10.22 -12.40
C SER A 176 -13.72 11.02 -11.21
N ALA A 177 -12.58 11.70 -11.35
CA ALA A 177 -12.01 12.49 -10.26
C ALA A 177 -12.79 13.81 -10.05
N SER A 178 -12.97 14.21 -8.80
CA SER A 178 -13.63 15.47 -8.43
C SER A 178 -12.73 16.70 -8.58
N GLY A 179 -11.41 16.52 -8.74
CA GLY A 179 -10.44 17.60 -8.90
C GLY A 179 -9.00 17.18 -8.64
N GLY A 180 -8.12 18.19 -8.51
CA GLY A 180 -6.67 17.97 -8.37
C GLY A 180 -5.97 17.75 -9.72
N LEU A 181 -4.63 17.56 -9.69
CA LEU A 181 -3.82 17.61 -10.91
C LEU A 181 -3.05 16.33 -11.23
N TYR A 182 -2.55 15.60 -10.21
CA TYR A 182 -1.55 14.56 -10.42
C TYR A 182 -2.03 13.18 -9.94
N PRO A 183 -2.68 12.39 -10.79
CA PRO A 183 -3.14 11.03 -10.46
C PRO A 183 -1.97 10.09 -10.11
N GLU A 184 -0.81 10.29 -10.74
CA GLU A 184 0.39 9.47 -10.55
C GLU A 184 1.03 9.63 -9.17
N THR A 185 0.78 10.71 -8.45
CA THR A 185 1.40 10.96 -7.13
C THR A 185 1.07 9.84 -6.14
N MET A 186 -0.21 9.45 -6.06
CA MET A 186 -0.63 8.39 -5.14
C MET A 186 -0.21 7.01 -5.62
N TYR A 187 -0.16 6.77 -6.94
CA TYR A 187 0.41 5.55 -7.49
C TYR A 187 1.90 5.42 -7.14
N ASN A 188 2.66 6.51 -7.29
CA ASN A 188 4.07 6.56 -6.90
C ASN A 188 4.27 6.37 -5.40
N LEU A 189 3.38 6.92 -4.55
CA LEU A 189 3.42 6.68 -3.11
C LEU A 189 3.26 5.19 -2.80
N ALA A 190 2.22 4.55 -3.35
CA ALA A 190 1.98 3.12 -3.19
C ALA A 190 3.17 2.29 -3.71
N THR A 191 3.68 2.62 -4.90
CA THR A 191 4.84 1.94 -5.51
C THR A 191 6.05 1.96 -4.60
N ARG A 192 6.36 3.12 -4.01
CA ARG A 192 7.55 3.35 -3.16
C ARG A 192 7.39 2.88 -1.72
N THR A 193 6.19 2.46 -1.31
CA THR A 193 5.89 2.02 0.06
C THR A 193 5.42 0.57 0.13
N ASN A 194 5.76 -0.25 -0.88
CA ASN A 194 5.39 -1.65 -1.00
C ASN A 194 3.87 -1.91 -1.06
N GLY A 195 3.06 -0.89 -1.23
CA GLY A 195 1.63 -1.03 -1.45
C GLY A 195 1.26 -1.29 -2.90
N LEU A 196 -0.04 -1.24 -3.18
CA LEU A 196 -0.62 -1.36 -4.51
C LEU A 196 -1.42 -0.10 -4.86
N GLY A 197 -1.28 0.38 -6.09
CA GLY A 197 -2.09 1.43 -6.67
C GLY A 197 -3.04 0.85 -7.71
N PHE A 198 -4.34 1.04 -7.51
CA PHE A 198 -5.35 0.58 -8.44
C PHE A 198 -6.04 1.76 -9.09
N PHE A 199 -6.00 1.79 -10.42
CA PHE A 199 -6.81 2.73 -11.19
C PHE A 199 -8.19 2.11 -11.46
N SER A 200 -9.24 2.85 -11.12
CA SER A 200 -10.61 2.46 -11.41
C SER A 200 -11.14 3.26 -12.59
N PRO A 201 -11.34 2.62 -13.75
CA PRO A 201 -11.76 3.30 -14.97
C PRO A 201 -13.23 3.71 -14.95
N ASP A 202 -14.00 3.21 -14.02
CA ASP A 202 -15.43 3.42 -13.90
C ASP A 202 -15.82 3.59 -12.44
N TYR A 203 -16.51 4.68 -12.16
CA TYR A 203 -17.00 4.97 -10.83
C TYR A 203 -17.92 3.87 -10.27
N GLN A 204 -18.70 3.20 -11.11
CA GLN A 204 -19.55 2.09 -10.70
C GLN A 204 -18.75 0.83 -10.35
N LYS A 205 -17.51 0.72 -10.82
CA LYS A 205 -16.60 -0.42 -10.57
C LYS A 205 -15.51 -0.13 -9.54
N TYR A 206 -15.52 1.06 -8.97
CA TYR A 206 -14.56 1.47 -7.94
C TYR A 206 -14.46 0.44 -6.80
N TYR A 207 -15.58 -0.22 -6.47
CA TYR A 207 -15.63 -1.29 -5.48
C TYR A 207 -14.71 -2.49 -5.85
N LEU A 208 -14.43 -2.75 -7.12
CA LEU A 208 -13.50 -3.83 -7.52
C LEU A 208 -12.07 -3.52 -7.10
N GLY A 209 -11.64 -2.26 -7.27
CA GLY A 209 -10.35 -1.81 -6.76
C GLY A 209 -10.26 -1.93 -5.24
N VAL A 210 -11.33 -1.52 -4.55
CA VAL A 210 -11.44 -1.66 -3.08
C VAL A 210 -11.32 -3.13 -2.66
N LEU A 211 -12.05 -4.04 -3.31
CA LEU A 211 -11.93 -5.48 -3.05
C LEU A 211 -10.51 -5.99 -3.27
N GLY A 212 -9.87 -5.56 -4.35
CA GLY A 212 -8.49 -5.94 -4.65
C GLY A 212 -7.53 -5.53 -3.53
N LEU A 213 -7.61 -4.29 -3.06
CA LEU A 213 -6.80 -3.82 -1.93
C LEU A 213 -7.11 -4.59 -0.65
N MET A 214 -8.38 -4.78 -0.32
CA MET A 214 -8.76 -5.49 0.91
C MET A 214 -8.28 -6.94 0.91
N TYR A 215 -8.26 -7.61 -0.25
CA TYR A 215 -7.66 -8.94 -0.36
C TYR A 215 -6.15 -8.91 -0.13
N ASN A 216 -5.45 -7.86 -0.58
CA ASN A 216 -4.02 -7.68 -0.32
C ASN A 216 -3.76 -7.38 1.15
N ASP A 217 -4.56 -6.50 1.73
CA ASP A 217 -4.39 -6.02 3.10
C ASP A 217 -4.90 -7.01 4.15
N TYR A 218 -5.71 -8.01 3.74
CA TYR A 218 -6.21 -9.07 4.62
C TYR A 218 -5.08 -9.86 5.29
N ASP A 219 -3.99 -10.10 4.55
CA ASP A 219 -2.79 -10.79 5.02
C ASP A 219 -1.59 -9.84 4.98
N PRO A 220 -1.31 -9.07 6.06
CA PRO A 220 -0.28 -8.02 6.06
C PRO A 220 1.16 -8.55 6.15
N TYR A 221 1.37 -9.83 5.87
CA TYR A 221 2.68 -10.47 5.96
C TYR A 221 3.34 -10.57 4.60
N GLN A 222 3.71 -9.43 4.05
CA GLN A 222 4.35 -9.36 2.74
C GLN A 222 5.72 -10.03 2.79
N VAL A 223 6.03 -10.86 1.78
CA VAL A 223 7.30 -11.57 1.63
C VAL A 223 8.07 -11.13 0.39
N TYR A 224 7.41 -10.44 -0.54
CA TYR A 224 8.03 -9.99 -1.78
C TYR A 224 7.37 -8.72 -2.31
N ALA A 225 8.21 -7.77 -2.71
CA ALA A 225 7.77 -6.53 -3.34
C ALA A 225 8.78 -6.15 -4.44
N VAL A 226 8.30 -6.04 -5.67
CA VAL A 226 9.10 -5.60 -6.81
C VAL A 226 8.26 -4.70 -7.70
N ASN A 227 8.89 -3.65 -8.20
CA ASN A 227 8.31 -2.80 -9.24
C ASN A 227 9.06 -3.03 -10.54
N VAL A 228 8.34 -3.20 -11.65
CA VAL A 228 8.93 -3.49 -12.95
C VAL A 228 8.42 -2.54 -14.02
N ASN A 229 9.34 -1.99 -14.80
CA ASN A 229 8.99 -1.23 -15.99
C ASN A 229 8.98 -2.17 -17.20
N VAL A 230 7.84 -2.24 -17.86
CA VAL A 230 7.63 -3.10 -19.04
C VAL A 230 7.17 -2.27 -20.23
N SER A 231 7.50 -2.75 -21.45
CA SER A 231 7.11 -2.09 -22.69
C SER A 231 7.05 -3.14 -23.81
N GLY A 232 5.97 -3.16 -24.58
CA GLY A 232 5.78 -4.12 -25.66
C GLY A 232 5.79 -5.58 -25.19
N ILE A 233 6.61 -6.43 -25.80
CA ILE A 233 6.70 -7.86 -25.51
C ILE A 233 8.09 -8.19 -24.97
N GLY A 234 8.13 -8.92 -23.85
CA GLY A 234 9.41 -9.31 -23.26
C GLY A 234 9.30 -10.28 -22.09
N SER A 235 10.46 -10.58 -21.54
CA SER A 235 10.59 -11.31 -20.29
C SER A 235 11.82 -10.83 -19.53
N MET A 236 11.80 -10.95 -18.22
CA MET A 236 12.91 -10.58 -17.35
C MET A 236 13.02 -11.52 -16.16
N THR A 237 14.24 -11.66 -15.64
CA THR A 237 14.48 -12.26 -14.33
C THR A 237 14.33 -11.19 -13.26
N LEU A 238 13.57 -11.51 -12.22
CA LEU A 238 13.36 -10.66 -11.06
C LEU A 238 14.26 -11.12 -9.91
N PRO A 239 14.42 -10.33 -8.83
CA PRO A 239 15.07 -10.80 -7.63
C PRO A 239 14.48 -12.11 -7.11
N ASP A 240 15.31 -12.96 -6.52
CA ASP A 240 14.86 -14.22 -5.95
C ASP A 240 13.85 -14.00 -4.83
N LEU A 241 12.86 -14.89 -4.76
CA LEU A 241 11.84 -14.92 -3.71
C LEU A 241 12.22 -15.96 -2.66
N SER A 242 12.40 -15.51 -1.42
CA SER A 242 12.54 -16.41 -0.28
C SER A 242 11.18 -16.68 0.36
N LEU A 243 10.76 -17.93 0.33
CA LEU A 243 9.55 -18.42 0.98
C LEU A 243 9.92 -19.05 2.33
N PRO A 244 9.61 -18.42 3.47
CA PRO A 244 10.07 -18.92 4.78
C PRO A 244 9.21 -20.06 5.33
N LEU A 245 7.99 -20.20 4.86
CA LEU A 245 6.97 -21.04 5.47
C LEU A 245 6.29 -21.95 4.43
N GLN A 246 5.82 -23.11 4.88
CA GLN A 246 4.91 -23.95 4.12
C GLN A 246 3.48 -23.48 4.37
N THR A 247 2.92 -22.68 3.44
CA THR A 247 1.62 -22.05 3.61
C THR A 247 1.05 -21.59 2.27
N TYR A 248 -0.13 -20.99 2.30
CA TYR A 248 -0.66 -20.25 1.15
C TYR A 248 -0.02 -18.88 1.03
N TYR A 249 0.22 -18.47 -0.21
CA TYR A 249 0.69 -17.14 -0.58
C TYR A 249 -0.28 -16.50 -1.56
N ASN A 250 -0.59 -15.24 -1.32
CA ASN A 250 -1.37 -14.41 -2.23
C ASN A 250 -0.42 -13.67 -3.17
N PHE A 251 -0.68 -13.76 -4.46
CA PHE A 251 0.07 -13.11 -5.54
C PHE A 251 -0.77 -11.99 -6.13
N PHE A 252 -0.21 -10.79 -6.21
CA PHE A 252 -0.85 -9.63 -6.80
C PHE A 252 0.07 -9.01 -7.84
N VAL A 253 -0.50 -8.66 -8.98
CA VAL A 253 0.18 -7.91 -10.05
C VAL A 253 -0.76 -6.83 -10.55
N THR A 254 -0.30 -5.57 -10.58
CA THR A 254 -0.98 -4.53 -11.37
C THR A 254 -0.62 -4.72 -12.84
N LEU A 255 -1.54 -4.43 -13.76
CA LEU A 255 -1.35 -4.65 -15.20
C LEU A 255 -0.89 -3.40 -15.96
N GLN A 256 -1.34 -2.24 -15.50
CA GLN A 256 -1.00 -0.91 -16.02
C GLN A 256 -1.16 0.09 -14.88
N ASP A 257 -0.46 1.23 -14.97
CA ASP A 257 -0.64 2.34 -14.03
C ASP A 257 -1.94 3.13 -14.29
N ASP A 258 -2.05 3.95 -15.33
CA ASP A 258 -3.25 4.75 -15.64
C ASP A 258 -3.81 4.50 -17.04
N GLY A 259 -3.29 3.49 -17.71
CA GLY A 259 -3.52 3.27 -19.13
C GLY A 259 -4.83 2.56 -19.47
N VAL A 260 -5.11 2.52 -20.77
CA VAL A 260 -6.23 1.77 -21.33
C VAL A 260 -5.89 0.29 -21.34
N LEU A 261 -6.61 -0.51 -20.55
CA LEU A 261 -6.40 -1.98 -20.46
C LEU A 261 -6.52 -2.70 -21.81
N SER A 262 -6.97 -2.00 -22.86
CA SER A 262 -7.02 -2.55 -24.23
C SER A 262 -5.67 -2.91 -24.81
N THR A 263 -4.56 -2.35 -24.33
CA THR A 263 -3.20 -2.67 -24.81
C THR A 263 -2.62 -3.90 -24.16
N PHE A 264 -3.10 -4.29 -23.00
CA PHE A 264 -2.71 -5.52 -22.31
C PHE A 264 -3.12 -6.75 -23.11
N GLN A 265 -2.22 -7.72 -23.26
CA GLN A 265 -2.47 -9.01 -23.92
C GLN A 265 -2.28 -10.16 -22.95
N SER A 266 -1.12 -10.24 -22.28
CA SER A 266 -0.85 -11.29 -21.30
C SER A 266 0.32 -10.96 -20.39
N ILE A 267 0.33 -11.56 -19.20
CA ILE A 267 1.50 -11.72 -18.34
C ILE A 267 1.62 -13.17 -17.89
N ASN A 268 2.82 -13.57 -17.49
CA ASN A 268 3.05 -14.80 -16.75
C ASN A 268 4.16 -14.58 -15.72
N LEU A 269 3.80 -14.66 -14.44
CA LEU A 269 4.75 -14.70 -13.34
C LEU A 269 5.07 -16.17 -13.06
N THR A 270 6.35 -16.55 -13.14
CA THR A 270 6.80 -17.91 -12.85
C THR A 270 7.74 -17.90 -11.66
N VAL A 271 7.44 -18.72 -10.67
CA VAL A 271 8.23 -18.92 -9.46
C VAL A 271 8.70 -20.35 -9.45
N THR A 272 10.01 -20.56 -9.49
CA THR A 272 10.62 -21.89 -9.65
C THR A 272 11.64 -22.17 -8.56
N SER A 273 11.53 -23.33 -7.93
CA SER A 273 12.53 -23.92 -7.06
C SER A 273 12.84 -25.36 -7.50
N PRO A 274 13.84 -26.04 -6.90
CA PRO A 274 14.12 -27.45 -7.22
C PRO A 274 12.93 -28.40 -6.99
N TYR A 275 11.99 -28.02 -6.15
CA TYR A 275 10.88 -28.90 -5.74
C TYR A 275 9.53 -28.52 -6.33
N GLN A 276 9.39 -27.29 -6.82
CA GLN A 276 8.11 -26.79 -7.29
C GLN A 276 8.28 -25.70 -8.35
N THR A 277 7.34 -25.63 -9.27
CA THR A 277 7.17 -24.53 -10.22
C THR A 277 5.73 -24.06 -10.14
N TYR A 278 5.53 -22.77 -9.84
CA TYR A 278 4.25 -22.14 -9.88
C TYR A 278 4.21 -21.13 -11.02
N GLN A 279 3.13 -21.13 -11.77
CA GLN A 279 2.89 -20.19 -12.86
C GLN A 279 1.58 -19.44 -12.61
N PHE A 280 1.63 -18.15 -12.81
CA PHE A 280 0.47 -17.27 -12.74
C PHE A 280 0.26 -16.60 -14.12
N PRO A 281 -0.31 -17.35 -15.10
CA PRO A 281 -0.60 -16.82 -16.41
C PRO A 281 -1.90 -16.04 -16.40
N VAL A 282 -1.89 -14.84 -16.95
CA VAL A 282 -3.08 -14.02 -17.17
C VAL A 282 -3.14 -13.61 -18.63
N THR A 283 -4.26 -13.87 -19.27
CA THR A 283 -4.49 -13.57 -20.69
C THR A 283 -5.79 -12.79 -20.84
N ARG A 284 -5.73 -11.72 -21.60
CA ARG A 284 -6.87 -10.90 -21.92
C ARG A 284 -7.98 -11.73 -22.61
N GLY A 285 -9.22 -11.51 -22.18
CA GLY A 285 -10.39 -12.22 -22.70
C GLY A 285 -10.57 -13.65 -22.21
N ILE A 286 -9.63 -14.19 -21.42
CA ILE A 286 -9.72 -15.52 -20.80
C ILE A 286 -9.93 -15.40 -19.31
N ASN A 287 -8.96 -14.89 -18.58
CA ASN A 287 -8.99 -14.66 -17.14
C ASN A 287 -8.95 -13.17 -16.75
N PHE A 288 -9.07 -12.31 -17.72
CA PHE A 288 -9.10 -10.87 -17.53
C PHE A 288 -9.97 -10.20 -18.59
N THR A 289 -10.93 -9.37 -18.19
CA THR A 289 -11.82 -8.61 -19.09
C THR A 289 -11.47 -7.12 -19.05
N ASN A 290 -11.80 -6.37 -20.11
CA ASN A 290 -11.57 -4.92 -20.17
C ASN A 290 -12.35 -4.11 -19.14
N SER A 291 -13.27 -4.75 -18.43
CA SER A 291 -14.09 -4.11 -17.40
C SER A 291 -13.52 -4.25 -16.00
N ASP A 292 -12.44 -4.99 -15.84
CA ASP A 292 -11.81 -5.21 -14.54
C ASP A 292 -10.88 -4.04 -14.20
N CYS A 293 -10.58 -3.86 -12.91
CA CYS A 293 -9.53 -2.93 -12.47
C CYS A 293 -8.16 -3.41 -12.97
N ASN A 294 -7.15 -2.55 -12.92
CA ASN A 294 -5.79 -2.81 -13.43
C ASN A 294 -4.98 -3.81 -12.58
N TYR A 295 -5.61 -4.79 -11.97
CA TYR A 295 -4.90 -5.79 -11.16
C TYR A 295 -5.41 -7.21 -11.44
N VAL A 296 -4.54 -8.16 -11.15
CA VAL A 296 -4.85 -9.58 -11.09
C VAL A 296 -4.32 -10.18 -9.81
N ARG A 297 -4.99 -11.21 -9.34
CA ARG A 297 -4.66 -11.90 -8.11
C ARG A 297 -4.80 -13.40 -8.30
N ASP A 298 -3.93 -14.15 -7.59
CA ASP A 298 -4.05 -15.61 -7.41
C ASP A 298 -3.56 -16.01 -6.03
N GLN A 299 -3.88 -17.22 -5.61
CA GLN A 299 -3.42 -17.81 -4.36
C GLN A 299 -2.90 -19.22 -4.59
N ASN A 300 -1.71 -19.53 -4.08
CA ASN A 300 -1.14 -20.86 -4.20
C ASN A 300 -0.46 -21.32 -2.91
N TYR A 301 -0.50 -22.62 -2.68
CA TYR A 301 0.19 -23.27 -1.56
C TYR A 301 1.62 -23.60 -1.96
N MET A 302 2.59 -23.07 -1.21
CA MET A 302 4.02 -23.18 -1.53
C MET A 302 4.79 -23.77 -0.37
N TYR A 303 5.92 -24.40 -0.69
CA TYR A 303 6.87 -24.94 0.28
C TYR A 303 8.01 -23.94 0.53
N PRO A 304 8.65 -24.00 1.73
CA PRO A 304 9.81 -23.16 2.04
C PRO A 304 10.94 -23.40 1.05
N ASP A 305 11.41 -22.34 0.40
CA ASP A 305 12.53 -22.42 -0.56
C ASP A 305 13.01 -21.03 -0.97
N ASN A 306 14.18 -20.98 -1.63
CA ASN A 306 14.62 -19.84 -2.41
C ASN A 306 14.26 -20.11 -3.88
N CYS A 307 13.38 -19.29 -4.42
CA CYS A 307 12.80 -19.47 -5.73
C CYS A 307 13.35 -18.44 -6.71
N ALA A 308 13.76 -18.90 -7.89
CA ALA A 308 14.00 -18.01 -9.02
C ALA A 308 12.65 -17.47 -9.53
N VAL A 309 12.60 -16.18 -9.84
CA VAL A 309 11.41 -15.51 -10.33
C VAL A 309 11.63 -14.97 -11.73
N THR A 310 10.73 -15.30 -12.64
CA THR A 310 10.72 -14.73 -13.99
C THR A 310 9.36 -14.13 -14.31
N PHE A 311 9.36 -13.04 -15.07
CA PHE A 311 8.16 -12.32 -15.45
C PHE A 311 8.15 -12.08 -16.96
N ALA A 312 7.19 -12.70 -17.64
CA ALA A 312 6.92 -12.47 -19.06
C ALA A 312 5.72 -11.57 -19.23
N TYR A 313 5.74 -10.69 -20.22
CA TYR A 313 4.69 -9.72 -20.49
C TYR A 313 4.50 -9.47 -21.97
N ASN A 314 3.26 -9.09 -22.33
CA ASN A 314 2.88 -8.77 -23.69
C ASN A 314 1.86 -7.63 -23.67
N TYR A 315 2.25 -6.48 -24.22
CA TYR A 315 1.41 -5.31 -24.49
C TYR A 315 1.46 -5.01 -26.00
N SER A 316 0.33 -4.58 -26.57
CA SER A 316 0.24 -4.27 -28.01
C SER A 316 0.83 -2.91 -28.39
N ASN A 317 1.23 -2.09 -27.40
CA ASN A 317 1.91 -0.81 -27.60
C ASN A 317 3.33 -0.84 -27.03
N SER A 318 4.08 0.24 -27.21
CA SER A 318 5.43 0.42 -26.69
C SER A 318 5.53 1.43 -25.52
N ASP A 319 4.40 1.81 -24.94
CA ASP A 319 4.39 2.70 -23.79
C ASP A 319 4.95 1.97 -22.58
N VAL A 320 5.70 2.68 -21.77
CA VAL A 320 6.27 2.10 -20.54
C VAL A 320 5.18 2.04 -19.48
N GLN A 321 5.00 0.84 -18.92
CA GLN A 321 4.08 0.60 -17.81
C GLN A 321 4.88 0.22 -16.57
N THR A 322 4.59 0.84 -15.44
CA THR A 322 5.16 0.46 -14.14
C THR A 322 4.21 -0.50 -13.45
N LEU A 323 4.59 -1.76 -13.35
CA LEU A 323 3.79 -2.79 -12.68
C LEU A 323 4.31 -3.04 -11.28
N GLN A 324 3.39 -3.33 -10.37
CA GLN A 324 3.70 -3.68 -8.98
C GLN A 324 3.43 -5.16 -8.78
N ILE A 325 4.43 -5.91 -8.32
CA ILE A 325 4.31 -7.33 -7.95
C ILE A 325 4.45 -7.43 -6.45
N ARG A 326 3.42 -7.98 -5.79
CA ARG A 326 3.39 -8.16 -4.34
C ARG A 326 3.00 -9.59 -4.03
N ILE A 327 3.73 -10.22 -3.08
CA ILE A 327 3.38 -11.55 -2.59
C ILE A 327 3.32 -11.48 -1.07
N SER A 328 2.19 -11.94 -0.51
CA SER A 328 1.95 -11.96 0.93
C SER A 328 1.69 -13.38 1.41
N SER A 329 2.22 -13.72 2.57
CA SER A 329 1.94 -14.96 3.28
C SER A 329 0.65 -14.81 4.09
N ILE A 330 -0.18 -15.86 4.17
CA ILE A 330 -1.29 -15.90 5.13
C ILE A 330 -0.84 -16.12 6.57
N SER A 331 0.42 -16.54 6.76
CA SER A 331 1.03 -16.78 8.07
C SER A 331 2.06 -15.69 8.39
N ALA A 332 2.16 -15.36 9.67
CA ALA A 332 3.07 -14.32 10.14
C ALA A 332 4.54 -14.63 9.81
N THR A 333 5.28 -13.59 9.43
CA THR A 333 6.72 -13.62 9.21
C THR A 333 7.43 -12.83 10.31
N ASP A 334 8.72 -13.11 10.51
CA ASP A 334 9.57 -12.49 11.53
C ASP A 334 10.55 -11.44 10.96
N TYR A 335 10.33 -11.01 9.72
CA TYR A 335 11.14 -9.99 9.05
C TYR A 335 10.27 -9.00 8.28
N TRP A 336 10.83 -7.83 8.00
CA TRP A 336 10.24 -6.85 7.11
C TRP A 336 10.71 -7.08 5.67
N THR A 337 9.77 -7.10 4.73
CA THR A 337 10.11 -7.10 3.30
C THR A 337 10.83 -5.81 2.93
N PRO A 338 12.01 -5.87 2.31
CA PRO A 338 12.68 -4.68 1.81
C PRO A 338 11.77 -3.87 0.89
N TYR A 339 11.89 -2.55 0.93
CA TYR A 339 11.15 -1.71 0.00
C TYR A 339 11.68 -1.90 -1.42
N ALA A 340 10.76 -2.04 -2.36
CA ALA A 340 11.07 -2.09 -3.78
C ALA A 340 11.67 -0.74 -4.24
N ASN A 341 12.69 -0.83 -5.08
CA ASN A 341 13.35 0.31 -5.71
C ASN A 341 12.61 0.76 -6.96
#